data_1ed83c0bca65cfd32c25554c1f351f25
#
_entry.id   1ed83c0bca65cfd32c25554c1f351f25
#
_cell.length_a   1.000
_cell.length_b   1.000
_cell.length_c   1.000
_cell.angle_alpha   90.00
_cell.angle_beta   90.00
_cell.angle_gamma   90.00
#
_symmetry.space_group_name_H-M   'P 1'
#
loop_
_entity.id
_entity.type
_entity.pdbx_description
1 polymer ?
#
loop_
_entity_poly.entity_id
_entity_poly.type
_entity_poly.pdbx_seq_one_letter_code
_entity_poly.pdbx_strand_id
1 'polypeptide(L)'
;SDDEVYDYIRSKYECCIEKQYKTKDGKDYREIRIKGICHELRELGIYGQTKKNKTLPLNIHLYRREDVIMMIRGYFDADATFYSNNNNRDHRISLGSCNRHLLEEVKDVLFKFGIHSTISYSPSKNPADRSIILDSYVCNILDKLSMLKYCDIIGTDIGYRREKLDSIRKFGSNFSTFG
;
A
#
# COMPACT_ATOMS: atom_id res chain seq x y z
N SER A 1 3.87 14.85 0.83
CA SER A 1 3.06 15.11 2.04
C SER A 1 1.66 14.61 1.78
N ASP A 2 0.88 14.42 2.83
CA ASP A 2 -0.53 14.03 2.70
C ASP A 2 -1.34 15.08 1.91
N ASP A 3 -0.84 16.29 1.77
CA ASP A 3 -1.46 17.38 1.01
C ASP A 3 -1.69 17.02 -0.46
N GLU A 4 -0.75 16.32 -1.12
CA GLU A 4 -0.92 15.87 -2.52
C GLU A 4 -2.14 14.94 -2.68
N VAL A 5 -2.35 14.06 -1.71
CA VAL A 5 -3.50 13.14 -1.70
C VAL A 5 -4.81 13.93 -1.48
N TYR A 6 -4.79 14.91 -0.58
CA TYR A 6 -5.95 15.76 -0.33
C TYR A 6 -6.33 16.61 -1.56
N ASP A 7 -5.35 17.21 -2.22
CA ASP A 7 -5.57 18.02 -3.41
C ASP A 7 -6.12 17.16 -4.57
N TYR A 8 -5.60 15.94 -4.74
CA TYR A 8 -6.12 14.99 -5.71
C TYR A 8 -7.59 14.63 -5.43
N ILE A 9 -7.93 14.28 -4.18
CA ILE A 9 -9.31 13.94 -3.78
C ILE A 9 -10.23 15.12 -4.04
N ARG A 10 -9.84 16.33 -3.66
CA ARG A 10 -10.63 17.57 -3.89
C ARG A 10 -10.86 17.85 -5.37
N SER A 11 -9.90 17.55 -6.23
CA SER A 11 -10.04 17.75 -7.67
C SER A 11 -11.00 16.78 -8.35
N LYS A 12 -11.23 15.59 -7.73
CA LYS A 12 -12.03 14.50 -8.29
C LYS A 12 -13.44 14.41 -7.74
N TYR A 13 -13.64 14.79 -6.48
CA TYR A 13 -14.88 14.56 -5.77
C TYR A 13 -15.41 15.82 -5.11
N GLU A 14 -16.74 16.00 -5.11
CA GLU A 14 -17.39 16.98 -4.24
C GLU A 14 -17.23 16.57 -2.78
N CYS A 15 -16.27 17.19 -2.08
CA CYS A 15 -16.04 16.95 -0.67
C CYS A 15 -17.10 17.67 0.18
N CYS A 16 -17.78 16.93 1.05
CA CYS A 16 -18.81 17.50 1.89
C CYS A 16 -18.31 18.22 3.11
N ILE A 17 -17.35 17.61 3.78
CA ILE A 17 -16.86 18.07 5.09
C ILE A 17 -15.38 17.75 5.18
N GLU A 18 -14.60 18.78 5.43
CA GLU A 18 -13.22 18.67 5.86
C GLU A 18 -13.16 19.00 7.35
N LYS A 19 -12.55 18.12 8.13
CA LYS A 19 -12.27 18.36 9.53
C LYS A 19 -10.77 18.29 9.76
N GLN A 20 -10.24 19.29 10.46
CA GLN A 20 -8.87 19.28 10.95
C GLN A 20 -8.91 19.25 12.47
N TYR A 21 -8.18 18.35 13.08
CA TYR A 21 -8.07 18.29 14.53
C TYR A 21 -6.70 17.74 14.93
N LYS A 22 -6.31 18.05 16.16
CA LYS A 22 -5.09 17.48 16.74
C LYS A 22 -5.43 16.20 17.50
N THR A 23 -4.63 15.17 17.30
CA THR A 23 -4.68 13.97 18.11
C THR A 23 -4.23 14.26 19.55
N LYS A 24 -4.50 13.35 20.47
CA LYS A 24 -4.04 13.48 21.87
C LYS A 24 -2.52 13.63 21.98
N ASP A 25 -1.79 13.10 21.02
CA ASP A 25 -0.32 13.17 20.90
C ASP A 25 0.15 14.46 20.21
N GLY A 26 -0.74 15.40 19.91
CA GLY A 26 -0.43 16.70 19.29
C GLY A 26 -0.20 16.66 17.78
N LYS A 27 -0.45 15.51 17.12
CA LYS A 27 -0.34 15.38 15.65
C LYS A 27 -1.55 15.97 14.96
N ASP A 28 -1.33 16.69 13.89
CA ASP A 28 -2.40 17.19 13.02
C ASP A 28 -3.05 16.02 12.27
N TYR A 29 -4.37 15.99 12.29
CA TYR A 29 -5.17 15.01 11.59
C TYR A 29 -6.20 15.70 10.71
N ARG A 30 -6.40 15.19 9.48
CA ARG A 30 -7.40 15.67 8.52
C ARG A 30 -8.35 14.53 8.16
N GLU A 31 -9.62 14.83 8.06
CA GLU A 31 -10.67 13.92 7.61
C GLU A 31 -11.42 14.58 6.44
N ILE A 32 -11.51 13.86 5.32
CA ILE A 32 -12.34 14.25 4.18
C ILE A 32 -13.48 13.23 4.03
N ARG A 33 -14.71 13.71 3.98
CA ARG A 33 -15.88 12.89 3.69
C ARG A 33 -16.32 13.17 2.26
N ILE A 34 -16.25 12.14 1.41
CA ILE A 34 -16.63 12.21 -0.01
C ILE A 34 -18.11 11.85 -0.16
N LYS A 35 -18.89 12.72 -0.83
CA LYS A 35 -20.29 12.45 -1.16
C LYS A 35 -20.42 11.50 -2.34
N GLY A 36 -21.46 10.65 -2.31
CA GLY A 36 -21.89 9.87 -3.48
C GLY A 36 -21.13 8.57 -3.70
N ILE A 37 -19.89 8.42 -3.26
CA ILE A 37 -19.02 7.28 -3.53
C ILE A 37 -19.55 5.94 -2.95
N CYS A 38 -20.51 5.98 -2.01
CA CYS A 38 -21.02 4.77 -1.36
C CYS A 38 -21.68 3.79 -2.33
N HIS A 39 -22.29 4.27 -3.41
CA HIS A 39 -22.91 3.41 -4.43
C HIS A 39 -21.83 2.64 -5.17
N GLU A 40 -20.82 3.32 -5.68
CA GLU A 40 -19.70 2.73 -6.38
C GLU A 40 -18.97 1.69 -5.52
N LEU A 41 -18.72 2.01 -4.23
CA LEU A 41 -18.09 1.08 -3.31
C LEU A 41 -18.94 -0.17 -3.03
N ARG A 42 -20.29 -0.06 -3.07
CA ARG A 42 -21.19 -1.24 -2.96
C ARG A 42 -21.11 -2.11 -4.20
N GLU A 43 -21.13 -1.52 -5.38
CA GLU A 43 -20.99 -2.26 -6.65
C GLU A 43 -19.64 -3.00 -6.72
N LEU A 44 -18.58 -2.38 -6.21
CA LEU A 44 -17.27 -2.99 -6.08
C LEU A 44 -17.18 -4.05 -4.95
N GLY A 45 -18.23 -4.19 -4.12
CA GLY A 45 -18.24 -5.13 -2.99
C GLY A 45 -17.35 -4.76 -1.82
N ILE A 46 -16.85 -3.50 -1.76
CA ILE A 46 -15.90 -3.05 -0.73
C ILE A 46 -16.49 -2.06 0.27
N TYR A 47 -17.77 -1.70 0.12
CA TYR A 47 -18.45 -0.81 1.06
C TYR A 47 -18.65 -1.45 2.43
N GLY A 48 -18.37 -0.69 3.50
CA GLY A 48 -18.56 -1.13 4.87
C GLY A 48 -17.55 -2.16 5.37
N GLN A 49 -16.51 -2.44 4.59
CA GLN A 49 -15.43 -3.31 5.04
C GLN A 49 -14.65 -2.68 6.20
N THR A 50 -14.19 -3.52 7.09
CA THR A 50 -13.35 -3.14 8.24
C THR A 50 -11.93 -3.65 8.02
N LYS A 51 -11.00 -3.22 8.87
CA LYS A 51 -9.61 -3.71 8.82
C LYS A 51 -9.47 -5.24 8.90
N LYS A 52 -10.48 -5.94 9.44
CA LYS A 52 -10.44 -7.40 9.61
C LYS A 52 -11.02 -8.19 8.43
N ASN A 53 -11.91 -7.57 7.64
CA ASN A 53 -12.61 -8.23 6.54
C ASN A 53 -12.44 -7.52 5.19
N LYS A 54 -11.44 -6.65 5.07
CA LYS A 54 -11.07 -6.04 3.78
C LYS A 54 -10.75 -7.12 2.75
N THR A 55 -11.26 -6.94 1.54
CA THR A 55 -10.93 -7.73 0.35
C THR A 55 -10.65 -6.80 -0.81
N LEU A 56 -10.04 -7.29 -1.87
CA LEU A 56 -10.03 -6.59 -3.14
C LEU A 56 -11.46 -6.56 -3.73
N PRO A 57 -11.76 -5.66 -4.66
CA PRO A 57 -13.03 -5.64 -5.36
C PRO A 57 -13.39 -6.99 -5.97
N LEU A 58 -14.69 -7.31 -5.96
CA LEU A 58 -15.19 -8.51 -6.60
C LEU A 58 -14.78 -8.55 -8.08
N ASN A 59 -14.44 -9.74 -8.56
CA ASN A 59 -14.08 -9.95 -9.96
C ASN A 59 -12.91 -9.08 -10.48
N ILE A 60 -11.97 -8.73 -9.59
CA ILE A 60 -10.80 -7.91 -9.93
C ILE A 60 -10.05 -8.41 -11.18
N HIS A 61 -10.13 -9.71 -11.48
CA HIS A 61 -9.51 -10.32 -12.64
C HIS A 61 -10.18 -9.94 -13.98
N LEU A 62 -11.37 -9.33 -13.94
CA LEU A 62 -12.10 -8.83 -15.10
C LEU A 62 -11.83 -7.33 -15.37
N TYR A 63 -11.18 -6.63 -14.44
CA TYR A 63 -10.84 -5.23 -14.64
C TYR A 63 -9.67 -5.06 -15.61
N ARG A 64 -9.62 -3.89 -16.25
CA ARG A 64 -8.50 -3.54 -17.11
C ARG A 64 -7.22 -3.52 -16.28
N ARG A 65 -6.12 -3.88 -16.93
CA ARG A 65 -4.79 -3.92 -16.32
C ARG A 65 -4.43 -2.64 -15.58
N GLU A 66 -4.73 -1.49 -16.17
CA GLU A 66 -4.44 -0.15 -15.65
C GLU A 66 -5.22 0.13 -14.35
N ASP A 67 -6.50 -0.25 -14.32
CA ASP A 67 -7.35 -0.06 -13.15
C ASP A 67 -6.86 -0.91 -11.96
N VAL A 68 -6.43 -2.13 -12.23
CA VAL A 68 -5.83 -3.02 -11.22
C VAL A 68 -4.52 -2.44 -10.68
N ILE A 69 -3.66 -1.91 -11.56
CA ILE A 69 -2.40 -1.25 -11.17
C ILE A 69 -2.68 -0.06 -10.27
N MET A 70 -3.61 0.83 -10.65
CA MET A 70 -3.96 2.01 -9.86
C MET A 70 -4.51 1.63 -8.48
N MET A 71 -5.32 0.59 -8.40
CA MET A 71 -5.87 0.11 -7.14
C MET A 71 -4.79 -0.47 -6.22
N ILE A 72 -3.92 -1.34 -6.74
CA ILE A 72 -2.80 -1.90 -5.97
C ILE A 72 -1.85 -0.79 -5.52
N ARG A 73 -1.55 0.19 -6.39
CA ARG A 73 -0.79 1.39 -6.03
C ARG A 73 -1.43 2.11 -4.85
N GLY A 74 -2.75 2.35 -4.89
CA GLY A 74 -3.47 2.99 -3.79
C GLY A 74 -3.35 2.25 -2.46
N TYR A 75 -3.41 0.90 -2.44
CA TYR A 75 -3.17 0.11 -1.24
C TYR A 75 -1.75 0.31 -0.71
N PHE A 76 -0.74 0.26 -1.58
CA PHE A 76 0.65 0.45 -1.17
C PHE A 76 0.92 1.90 -0.77
N ASP A 77 0.32 2.85 -1.43
CA ASP A 77 0.42 4.27 -1.07
C ASP A 77 -0.28 4.62 0.26
N ALA A 78 -1.27 3.85 0.69
CA ALA A 78 -1.87 4.01 2.01
C ALA A 78 -1.03 3.36 3.12
N ASP A 79 -0.74 2.06 3.00
CA ASP A 79 -0.34 1.21 4.12
C ASP A 79 1.06 0.58 3.98
N ALA A 80 1.77 0.77 2.85
CA ALA A 80 3.06 0.13 2.65
C ALA A 80 4.24 0.93 3.22
N THR A 81 5.28 0.19 3.56
CA THR A 81 6.60 0.71 3.91
C THR A 81 7.57 0.43 2.77
N PHE A 82 8.22 1.48 2.30
CA PHE A 82 9.33 1.41 1.34
C PHE A 82 10.63 1.63 2.11
N TYR A 83 11.41 0.58 2.26
CA TYR A 83 12.68 0.64 2.97
C TYR A 83 13.84 0.50 2.00
N SER A 84 14.82 1.38 2.15
CA SER A 84 16.04 1.38 1.37
C SER A 84 17.20 1.80 2.27
N ASN A 85 18.17 0.92 2.46
CA ASN A 85 19.40 1.19 3.18
C ASN A 85 20.60 0.78 2.32
N ASN A 86 21.24 1.76 1.71
CA ASN A 86 22.38 1.54 0.81
C ASN A 86 23.61 0.96 1.53
N ASN A 87 23.80 1.28 2.81
CA ASN A 87 24.95 0.82 3.58
C ASN A 87 24.90 -0.69 3.82
N ASN A 88 23.70 -1.23 4.09
CA ASN A 88 23.49 -2.65 4.37
C ASN A 88 22.98 -3.43 3.16
N ARG A 89 22.76 -2.76 2.01
CA ARG A 89 22.13 -3.35 0.84
C ARG A 89 20.77 -4.01 1.16
N ASP A 90 20.08 -3.49 2.18
CA ASP A 90 18.77 -3.97 2.62
C ASP A 90 17.69 -3.09 1.99
N HIS A 91 16.95 -3.67 1.08
CA HIS A 91 15.84 -3.02 0.40
C HIS A 91 14.62 -3.92 0.48
N ARG A 92 13.46 -3.32 0.73
CA ARG A 92 12.20 -4.06 0.75
C ARG A 92 11.00 -3.15 0.52
N ILE A 93 9.97 -3.73 -0.04
CA ILE A 93 8.65 -3.13 -0.16
C ILE A 93 7.70 -4.05 0.62
N SER A 94 7.02 -3.50 1.63
CA SER A 94 6.25 -4.29 2.59
C SER A 94 4.88 -3.68 2.80
N LEU A 95 3.82 -4.47 2.63
CA LEU A 95 2.42 -4.08 2.89
C LEU A 95 1.91 -4.83 4.12
N GLY A 96 1.54 -4.10 5.18
CA GLY A 96 1.01 -4.68 6.42
C GLY A 96 -0.52 -4.75 6.44
N SER A 97 -1.07 -5.83 7.02
CA SER A 97 -2.51 -5.94 7.27
C SER A 97 -2.80 -6.89 8.43
N CYS A 98 -3.87 -6.64 9.19
CA CYS A 98 -4.40 -7.63 10.12
C CYS A 98 -5.31 -8.67 9.43
N ASN A 99 -5.60 -8.50 8.14
CA ASN A 99 -6.33 -9.44 7.32
C ASN A 99 -5.38 -10.17 6.38
N ARG A 100 -5.08 -11.42 6.70
CA ARG A 100 -4.21 -12.29 5.88
C ARG A 100 -4.81 -12.53 4.49
N HIS A 101 -6.13 -12.72 4.40
CA HIS A 101 -6.81 -12.99 3.12
C HIS A 101 -6.60 -11.85 2.12
N LEU A 102 -6.75 -10.59 2.55
CA LEU A 102 -6.43 -9.44 1.69
C LEU A 102 -5.00 -9.50 1.13
N LEU A 103 -4.03 -9.87 1.97
CA LEU A 103 -2.64 -9.97 1.51
C LEU A 103 -2.41 -11.13 0.55
N GLU A 104 -3.15 -12.23 0.69
CA GLU A 104 -3.15 -13.34 -0.27
C GLU A 104 -3.71 -12.90 -1.63
N GLU A 105 -4.83 -12.18 -1.65
CA GLU A 105 -5.38 -11.60 -2.88
C GLU A 105 -4.39 -10.62 -3.54
N VAL A 106 -3.78 -9.72 -2.76
CA VAL A 106 -2.76 -8.78 -3.25
C VAL A 106 -1.56 -9.54 -3.82
N LYS A 107 -1.07 -10.56 -3.13
CA LYS A 107 0.03 -11.41 -3.59
C LYS A 107 -0.30 -12.06 -4.94
N ASP A 108 -1.52 -12.59 -5.11
CA ASP A 108 -1.96 -13.21 -6.36
C ASP A 108 -2.01 -12.20 -7.51
N VAL A 109 -2.46 -10.98 -7.23
CA VAL A 109 -2.44 -9.90 -8.22
C VAL A 109 -1.00 -9.50 -8.58
N LEU A 110 -0.12 -9.33 -7.60
CA LEU A 110 1.30 -9.03 -7.84
C LEU A 110 1.95 -10.12 -8.68
N PHE A 111 1.65 -11.39 -8.40
CA PHE A 111 2.18 -12.53 -9.16
C PHE A 111 1.78 -12.48 -10.65
N LYS A 112 0.56 -12.05 -10.97
CA LYS A 112 0.12 -11.84 -12.37
C LYS A 112 0.95 -10.79 -13.11
N PHE A 113 1.55 -9.85 -12.38
CA PHE A 113 2.51 -8.87 -12.92
C PHE A 113 3.95 -9.38 -12.90
N GLY A 114 4.18 -10.62 -12.49
CA GLY A 114 5.50 -11.23 -12.35
C GLY A 114 6.31 -10.66 -11.16
N ILE A 115 5.60 -10.14 -10.15
CA ILE A 115 6.17 -9.61 -8.91
C ILE A 115 5.98 -10.67 -7.83
N HIS A 116 7.06 -11.32 -7.42
CA HIS A 116 7.03 -12.32 -6.36
C HIS A 116 7.01 -11.65 -4.98
N SER A 117 6.19 -12.18 -4.10
CA SER A 117 6.09 -11.71 -2.72
C SER A 117 5.84 -12.86 -1.76
N THR A 118 6.16 -12.65 -0.49
CA THR A 118 5.96 -13.62 0.59
C THR A 118 5.12 -12.99 1.70
N ILE A 119 4.30 -13.80 2.36
CA ILE A 119 3.52 -13.34 3.51
C ILE A 119 4.12 -13.93 4.77
N SER A 120 4.43 -13.08 5.74
CA SER A 120 4.93 -13.45 7.06
C SER A 120 3.97 -12.99 8.16
N TYR A 121 3.92 -13.77 9.25
CA TYR A 121 3.21 -13.41 10.46
C TYR A 121 4.05 -12.40 11.25
N SER A 122 3.48 -11.25 11.57
CA SER A 122 4.15 -10.16 12.30
C SER A 122 3.18 -9.52 13.29
N PRO A 123 2.84 -10.21 14.39
CA PRO A 123 1.82 -9.74 15.32
C PRO A 123 2.24 -8.45 16.01
N SER A 124 1.28 -7.55 16.18
CA SER A 124 1.46 -6.39 17.06
C SER A 124 1.51 -6.84 18.50
N LYS A 125 2.55 -6.43 19.24
CA LYS A 125 2.79 -6.81 20.64
C LYS A 125 2.75 -5.61 21.56
N ASN A 126 2.24 -5.83 22.78
CA ASN A 126 2.33 -4.85 23.84
C ASN A 126 3.82 -4.60 24.18
N PRO A 127 4.30 -3.36 24.19
CA PRO A 127 5.69 -3.06 24.52
C PRO A 127 6.09 -3.48 25.94
N ALA A 128 5.15 -3.46 26.88
CA ALA A 128 5.44 -3.71 28.29
C ALA A 128 5.64 -5.22 28.61
N ASP A 129 4.77 -6.09 28.07
CA ASP A 129 4.74 -7.50 28.45
C ASP A 129 4.87 -8.47 27.26
N ARG A 130 5.03 -7.94 26.04
CA ARG A 130 5.14 -8.72 24.80
C ARG A 130 3.91 -9.55 24.44
N SER A 131 2.78 -9.37 25.12
CA SER A 131 1.52 -10.01 24.78
C SER A 131 1.06 -9.59 23.36
N ILE A 132 0.40 -10.51 22.64
CA ILE A 132 -0.14 -10.20 21.31
C ILE A 132 -1.42 -9.37 21.48
N ILE A 133 -1.38 -8.13 20.97
CA ILE A 133 -2.54 -7.23 20.95
C ILE A 133 -3.41 -7.50 19.71
N LEU A 134 -2.77 -7.75 18.57
CA LEU A 134 -3.45 -7.92 17.28
C LEU A 134 -2.62 -8.84 16.40
N ASP A 135 -3.29 -9.83 15.80
CA ASP A 135 -2.70 -10.59 14.70
C ASP A 135 -2.48 -9.67 13.51
N SER A 136 -1.29 -9.73 12.97
CA SER A 136 -0.87 -8.93 11.83
C SER A 136 0.03 -9.73 10.92
N TYR A 137 -0.03 -9.42 9.66
CA TYR A 137 0.70 -10.08 8.58
C TYR A 137 1.35 -9.03 7.70
N VAL A 138 2.43 -9.41 7.04
CA VAL A 138 3.16 -8.53 6.13
C VAL A 138 3.42 -9.26 4.83
N CYS A 139 2.97 -8.68 3.73
CA CYS A 139 3.33 -9.09 2.37
C CYS A 139 4.61 -8.35 1.98
N ASN A 140 5.69 -9.10 1.74
CA ASN A 140 7.02 -8.58 1.47
C ASN A 140 7.44 -8.88 0.04
N ILE A 141 7.93 -7.87 -0.67
CA ILE A 141 8.67 -7.98 -1.92
C ILE A 141 10.14 -7.76 -1.57
N LEU A 142 10.94 -8.82 -1.64
CA LEU A 142 12.32 -8.84 -1.15
C LEU A 142 13.33 -9.06 -2.27
N ASP A 143 12.96 -9.82 -3.31
CA ASP A 143 13.89 -10.07 -4.40
C ASP A 143 14.00 -8.86 -5.33
N LYS A 144 15.21 -8.66 -5.82
CA LYS A 144 15.58 -7.50 -6.63
C LYS A 144 14.73 -7.35 -7.88
N LEU A 145 14.50 -8.44 -8.62
CA LEU A 145 13.76 -8.40 -9.87
C LEU A 145 12.30 -7.99 -9.65
N SER A 146 11.68 -8.52 -8.61
CA SER A 146 10.31 -8.17 -8.22
C SER A 146 10.22 -6.72 -7.74
N MET A 147 11.21 -6.22 -6.99
CA MET A 147 11.25 -4.81 -6.60
C MET A 147 11.37 -3.88 -7.81
N LEU A 148 12.21 -4.21 -8.79
CA LEU A 148 12.32 -3.43 -10.04
C LEU A 148 11.02 -3.45 -10.82
N LYS A 149 10.40 -4.62 -10.99
CA LYS A 149 9.09 -4.73 -11.65
C LYS A 149 8.02 -3.93 -10.91
N TYR A 150 8.03 -3.94 -9.57
CA TYR A 150 7.14 -3.10 -8.78
C TYR A 150 7.34 -1.62 -9.09
N CYS A 151 8.58 -1.14 -9.10
CA CYS A 151 8.89 0.25 -9.44
C CYS A 151 8.42 0.65 -10.84
N ASP A 152 8.51 -0.26 -11.81
CA ASP A 152 8.19 0.02 -13.22
C ASP A 152 6.70 -0.13 -13.53
N ILE A 153 6.00 -1.07 -12.90
CA ILE A 153 4.61 -1.41 -13.20
C ILE A 153 3.65 -0.71 -12.23
N ILE A 154 3.88 -0.82 -10.93
CA ILE A 154 3.00 -0.29 -9.90
C ILE A 154 3.40 1.14 -9.52
N GLY A 155 4.64 1.32 -9.06
CA GLY A 155 5.16 2.63 -8.66
C GLY A 155 4.45 3.23 -7.45
N THR A 156 4.52 4.56 -7.33
CA THR A 156 3.81 5.38 -6.34
C THR A 156 3.54 6.76 -6.89
N ASP A 157 2.45 7.38 -6.50
CA ASP A 157 2.12 8.77 -6.81
C ASP A 157 2.53 9.75 -5.69
N ILE A 158 2.96 9.23 -4.54
CA ILE A 158 3.37 10.04 -3.38
C ILE A 158 4.85 10.41 -3.47
N GLY A 159 5.15 11.72 -3.49
CA GLY A 159 6.49 12.28 -3.76
C GLY A 159 7.60 11.69 -2.88
N TYR A 160 7.45 11.73 -1.54
CA TYR A 160 8.49 11.21 -0.63
C TYR A 160 8.70 9.69 -0.73
N ARG A 161 7.69 8.94 -1.19
CA ARG A 161 7.80 7.49 -1.45
C ARG A 161 8.49 7.22 -2.78
N ARG A 162 8.34 8.12 -3.74
CA ARG A 162 9.03 8.05 -5.04
C ARG A 162 10.54 8.08 -4.85
N GLU A 163 11.04 8.96 -3.97
CA GLU A 163 12.48 9.01 -3.64
C GLU A 163 13.01 7.66 -3.09
N LYS A 164 12.20 6.97 -2.27
CA LYS A 164 12.53 5.63 -1.77
C LYS A 164 12.56 4.58 -2.87
N LEU A 165 11.58 4.59 -3.77
CA LEU A 165 11.55 3.68 -4.93
C LEU A 165 12.71 3.97 -5.89
N ASP A 166 13.09 5.24 -6.10
CA ASP A 166 14.24 5.60 -6.92
C ASP A 166 15.55 5.09 -6.31
N SER A 167 15.66 5.09 -4.98
CA SER A 167 16.80 4.48 -4.29
C SER A 167 16.85 2.96 -4.51
N ILE A 168 15.70 2.27 -4.43
CA ILE A 168 15.59 0.84 -4.72
C ILE A 168 15.95 0.55 -6.18
N ARG A 169 15.46 1.37 -7.11
CA ARG A 169 15.74 1.25 -8.56
C ARG A 169 17.24 1.41 -8.86
N LYS A 170 17.90 2.41 -8.27
CA LYS A 170 19.35 2.64 -8.41
C LYS A 170 20.15 1.44 -7.91
N PHE A 171 19.79 0.86 -6.77
CA PHE A 171 20.38 -0.37 -6.29
C PHE A 171 20.21 -1.52 -7.28
N GLY A 172 19.02 -1.60 -7.90
CA GLY A 172 18.72 -2.60 -8.91
C GLY A 172 19.60 -2.49 -10.16
N SER A 173 19.86 -1.29 -10.67
CA SER A 173 20.58 -1.06 -11.92
C SER A 173 22.10 -1.29 -11.83
N ASN A 174 22.70 -1.11 -10.65
CA ASN A 174 24.15 -1.26 -10.46
C ASN A 174 24.70 -2.69 -10.63
N PHE A 175 23.88 -3.70 -10.89
CA PHE A 175 24.29 -5.08 -11.07
C PHE A 175 24.12 -5.63 -12.49
N SER A 176 23.62 -4.85 -13.44
CA SER A 176 23.44 -5.28 -14.83
C SER A 176 24.74 -5.21 -15.65
N THR A 177 25.88 -4.91 -15.04
CA THR A 177 27.19 -4.79 -15.72
C THR A 177 28.08 -6.01 -15.59
N PHE A 178 27.59 -7.13 -15.05
CA PHE A 178 28.30 -8.41 -15.01
C PHE A 178 27.45 -9.48 -15.69
N GLY A 179 27.46 -9.46 -16.99
CA GLY A 179 26.96 -10.49 -17.88
C GLY A 179 27.92 -10.67 -19.02
#